data_317492ecca2bdcf4de41ae9d6d705784
#
_entry.id   317492ecca2bdcf4de41ae9d6d705784
#
_cell.length_a   1.000
_cell.length_b   1.000
_cell.length_c   1.000
_cell.angle_alpha   90.00
_cell.angle_beta   90.00
_cell.angle_gamma   90.00
#
_symmetry.space_group_name_H-M   'P 1'
#
loop_
_entity.id
_entity.type
_entity.pdbx_description
1 polymer ?
#
loop_
_entity_poly.entity_id
_entity_poly.type
_entity_poly.pdbx_seq_one_letter_code
_entity_poly.pdbx_strand_id
1 'polypeptide(L)'
;MKLRTILFIFCVKIFFAGVLMANLADQSVLPKHYKSVLKNGLEVVIIPLKNQSGVITTDVFYKVGSRNEVMGKSGIAHMLEHLNFKSTKNLKAGEFDRIVKGYGGATNASTGFDYTHYYIKSSTQNLEKSLELFAELMQNLNLKDSEFQPERNVVAEERLWRTDNNPMGYLYFRLFNTAFVYHPYHWTPIGFMDDIRNWSIEDIKEFHSIYYQPKNAVVVIAGDVNEKEALKAVKKHFEGIKNTKEIPQSVYMQEPKQDGERRAKIHRQSEIEVLALGYKIPPFNHKDQIALSALSEILSGGKSSQLVREIVDKKRLAAEVYAYNMDLVDTGLFIFMGIANSRVKLESLEKAILQEIEKIKQGKIKEADLQKVKTNMRASFLYDLESSSGVANLFGSYIARGDLESLLQFEEAFENLSLKDIVEVAQKYFASENATILTLTK
;
A
#
# COMPACT_ATOMS: atom_id res chain seq x y z
N MET A 1 44.11 6.14 -47.65
CA MET A 1 43.28 4.89 -47.49
C MET A 1 43.01 4.46 -46.03
N LYS A 2 43.62 5.09 -45.04
CA LYS A 2 43.42 4.69 -43.59
C LYS A 2 42.34 5.47 -42.86
N LEU A 3 41.86 6.63 -43.34
CA LEU A 3 40.87 7.47 -42.65
C LEU A 3 39.44 7.04 -42.89
N ARG A 4 39.13 6.49 -44.08
CA ARG A 4 37.76 6.04 -44.43
C ARG A 4 37.36 4.75 -43.73
N THR A 5 38.30 3.87 -43.41
CA THR A 5 38.01 2.59 -42.75
C THR A 5 37.73 2.77 -41.24
N ILE A 6 38.34 3.79 -40.57
CA ILE A 6 38.09 4.10 -39.16
C ILE A 6 36.68 4.72 -38.98
N LEU A 7 36.25 5.56 -39.95
CA LEU A 7 34.92 6.17 -39.87
C LEU A 7 33.78 5.13 -40.05
N PHE A 8 34.01 4.11 -40.89
CA PHE A 8 33.04 3.04 -41.12
C PHE A 8 32.89 2.10 -39.93
N ILE A 9 33.97 1.81 -39.22
CA ILE A 9 33.96 0.97 -38.00
C ILE A 9 33.30 1.72 -36.84
N PHE A 10 33.45 3.05 -36.76
CA PHE A 10 32.81 3.86 -35.72
C PHE A 10 31.30 4.01 -35.95
N CYS A 11 30.85 4.20 -37.18
CA CYS A 11 29.44 4.24 -37.54
C CYS A 11 28.74 2.88 -37.34
N VAL A 12 29.40 1.77 -37.65
CA VAL A 12 28.83 0.43 -37.43
C VAL A 12 28.71 0.09 -35.90
N LYS A 13 29.67 0.53 -35.09
CA LYS A 13 29.57 0.34 -33.63
C LYS A 13 28.45 1.19 -33.00
N ILE A 14 28.25 2.42 -33.46
CA ILE A 14 27.15 3.29 -33.00
C ILE A 14 25.78 2.72 -33.44
N PHE A 15 25.70 2.17 -34.65
CA PHE A 15 24.47 1.57 -35.17
C PHE A 15 24.14 0.25 -34.43
N PHE A 16 25.13 -0.57 -34.12
CA PHE A 16 24.92 -1.79 -33.31
C PHE A 16 24.57 -1.47 -31.85
N ALA A 17 25.16 -0.44 -31.25
CA ALA A 17 24.80 0.01 -29.90
C ALA A 17 23.39 0.61 -29.89
N GLY A 18 22.98 1.36 -30.90
CA GLY A 18 21.63 1.89 -31.02
C GLY A 18 20.56 0.82 -31.23
N VAL A 19 20.85 -0.23 -32.03
CA VAL A 19 19.94 -1.37 -32.23
C VAL A 19 19.86 -2.25 -30.99
N LEU A 20 20.97 -2.40 -30.22
CA LEU A 20 20.95 -3.12 -28.93
C LEU A 20 20.14 -2.36 -27.87
N MET A 21 20.27 -1.01 -27.83
CA MET A 21 19.49 -0.17 -26.90
C MET A 21 18.01 -0.10 -27.28
N ALA A 22 17.68 -0.08 -28.58
CA ALA A 22 16.29 -0.12 -29.05
C ALA A 22 15.60 -1.47 -28.74
N ASN A 23 16.32 -2.60 -28.75
CA ASN A 23 15.79 -3.91 -28.37
C ASN A 23 15.68 -4.13 -26.86
N LEU A 24 16.34 -3.30 -26.03
CA LEU A 24 16.20 -3.31 -24.57
C LEU A 24 15.03 -2.45 -24.08
N ALA A 25 14.55 -1.53 -24.91
CA ALA A 25 13.43 -0.65 -24.56
C ALA A 25 12.05 -1.31 -24.73
N ASP A 26 11.97 -2.49 -25.33
CA ASP A 26 10.70 -3.12 -25.75
C ASP A 26 10.33 -4.36 -24.91
N GLN A 27 11.00 -4.61 -23.77
CA GLN A 27 10.66 -5.69 -22.85
C GLN A 27 10.34 -5.12 -21.47
N SER A 28 9.10 -5.31 -21.01
CA SER A 28 8.71 -5.02 -19.64
C SER A 28 9.71 -5.64 -18.65
N VAL A 29 10.12 -4.88 -17.63
CA VAL A 29 11.02 -5.34 -16.57
C VAL A 29 10.31 -6.28 -15.58
N LEU A 30 8.97 -6.37 -15.66
CA LEU A 30 8.20 -7.26 -14.81
C LEU A 30 8.57 -8.73 -15.07
N PRO A 31 8.79 -9.52 -14.02
CA PRO A 31 9.09 -10.93 -14.17
C PRO A 31 7.92 -11.69 -14.76
N LYS A 32 8.24 -12.76 -15.50
CA LYS A 32 7.21 -13.67 -16.02
C LYS A 32 6.41 -14.25 -14.86
N HIS A 33 5.09 -14.19 -14.96
CA HIS A 33 4.19 -14.67 -13.94
C HIS A 33 3.13 -15.61 -14.56
N TYR A 34 2.56 -16.46 -13.71
CA TYR A 34 1.56 -17.44 -14.08
C TYR A 34 0.37 -17.32 -13.16
N LYS A 35 -0.79 -16.98 -13.71
CA LYS A 35 -2.04 -16.85 -12.98
C LYS A 35 -2.92 -18.09 -13.20
N SER A 36 -3.51 -18.59 -12.13
CA SER A 36 -4.49 -19.70 -12.12
C SER A 36 -5.59 -19.38 -11.11
N VAL A 37 -6.78 -19.94 -11.35
CA VAL A 37 -7.89 -19.90 -10.39
C VAL A 37 -8.28 -21.34 -10.08
N LEU A 38 -8.30 -21.70 -8.80
CA LEU A 38 -8.70 -23.04 -8.36
C LEU A 38 -10.22 -23.19 -8.44
N LYS A 39 -10.71 -24.45 -8.33
CA LYS A 39 -12.16 -24.76 -8.39
C LYS A 39 -12.98 -24.04 -7.31
N ASN A 40 -12.38 -23.77 -6.16
CA ASN A 40 -13.01 -23.04 -5.06
C ASN A 40 -12.91 -21.50 -5.19
N GLY A 41 -12.35 -21.00 -6.30
CA GLY A 41 -12.22 -19.58 -6.59
C GLY A 41 -10.94 -18.91 -6.06
N LEU A 42 -10.05 -19.65 -5.37
CA LEU A 42 -8.77 -19.11 -4.94
C LEU A 42 -7.92 -18.71 -6.14
N GLU A 43 -7.48 -17.46 -6.17
CA GLU A 43 -6.51 -17.00 -7.16
C GLU A 43 -5.10 -17.39 -6.74
N VAL A 44 -4.31 -17.84 -7.70
CA VAL A 44 -2.91 -18.25 -7.48
C VAL A 44 -2.03 -17.56 -8.49
N VAL A 45 -0.97 -16.90 -8.02
CA VAL A 45 0.03 -16.28 -8.88
C VAL A 45 1.41 -16.82 -8.51
N ILE A 46 2.13 -17.34 -9.49
CA ILE A 46 3.45 -17.90 -9.33
C ILE A 46 4.42 -17.11 -10.19
N ILE A 47 5.50 -16.61 -9.58
CA ILE A 47 6.47 -15.73 -10.20
C ILE A 47 7.87 -16.32 -10.00
N PRO A 48 8.33 -17.20 -10.92
CA PRO A 48 9.65 -17.78 -10.86
C PRO A 48 10.72 -16.72 -11.11
N LEU A 49 11.57 -16.46 -10.11
CA LEU A 49 12.75 -15.61 -10.23
C LEU A 49 13.98 -16.50 -10.46
N LYS A 50 14.56 -16.40 -11.65
CA LYS A 50 15.71 -17.23 -12.05
C LYS A 50 17.02 -16.71 -11.47
N ASN A 51 17.07 -16.43 -10.18
CA ASN A 51 18.20 -15.84 -9.50
C ASN A 51 19.03 -16.85 -8.68
N GLN A 52 18.62 -18.12 -8.66
CA GLN A 52 19.29 -19.23 -7.92
C GLN A 52 19.57 -18.88 -6.44
N SER A 53 18.73 -18.05 -5.85
CA SER A 53 18.91 -17.60 -4.46
C SER A 53 18.55 -18.68 -3.44
N GLY A 54 17.80 -19.71 -3.86
CA GLY A 54 17.23 -20.71 -2.96
C GLY A 54 16.17 -20.14 -2.01
N VAL A 55 15.69 -18.91 -2.26
CA VAL A 55 14.72 -18.19 -1.41
C VAL A 55 13.40 -18.02 -2.14
N ILE A 56 12.32 -18.23 -1.40
CA ILE A 56 10.95 -17.94 -1.84
C ILE A 56 10.23 -17.07 -0.82
N THR A 57 9.21 -16.36 -1.29
CA THR A 57 8.18 -15.78 -0.45
C THR A 57 6.83 -16.39 -0.83
N THR A 58 6.10 -16.85 0.16
CA THR A 58 4.74 -17.36 0.03
C THR A 58 3.82 -16.40 0.74
N ASP A 59 2.93 -15.76 0.00
CA ASP A 59 2.06 -14.71 0.49
C ASP A 59 0.59 -15.10 0.33
N VAL A 60 -0.24 -14.72 1.29
CA VAL A 60 -1.69 -14.82 1.21
C VAL A 60 -2.27 -13.43 1.42
N PHE A 61 -2.98 -12.95 0.42
CA PHE A 61 -3.75 -11.71 0.49
C PHE A 61 -5.22 -12.05 0.60
N TYR A 62 -5.90 -11.50 1.59
CA TYR A 62 -7.36 -11.47 1.63
C TYR A 62 -7.84 -10.12 1.13
N LYS A 63 -8.80 -10.12 0.20
CA LYS A 63 -9.40 -8.89 -0.39
C LYS A 63 -10.36 -8.24 0.60
N VAL A 64 -9.86 -7.93 1.79
CA VAL A 64 -10.59 -7.37 2.92
C VAL A 64 -9.67 -6.56 3.80
N GLY A 65 -10.08 -5.36 4.14
CA GLY A 65 -9.42 -4.45 5.08
C GLY A 65 -10.44 -3.61 5.83
N SER A 66 -10.02 -2.49 6.41
CA SER A 66 -10.94 -1.62 7.15
C SER A 66 -12.07 -1.03 6.28
N ARG A 67 -11.90 -0.98 4.97
CA ARG A 67 -12.93 -0.62 3.99
C ARG A 67 -14.20 -1.49 4.08
N ASN A 68 -14.05 -2.74 4.51
CA ASN A 68 -15.13 -3.71 4.55
C ASN A 68 -15.85 -3.76 5.91
N GLU A 69 -15.42 -2.92 6.84
CA GLU A 69 -16.02 -2.80 8.18
C GLU A 69 -17.25 -1.91 8.17
N VAL A 70 -18.01 -1.97 9.24
CA VAL A 70 -19.19 -1.12 9.46
C VAL A 70 -19.00 -0.23 10.67
N MET A 71 -19.68 0.91 10.72
CA MET A 71 -19.68 1.82 11.87
C MET A 71 -20.04 1.05 13.17
N GLY A 72 -19.27 1.27 14.24
CA GLY A 72 -19.41 0.54 15.50
C GLY A 72 -18.59 -0.77 15.56
N LYS A 73 -17.94 -1.16 14.44
CA LYS A 73 -17.09 -2.35 14.33
C LYS A 73 -15.75 -2.04 13.64
N SER A 74 -15.30 -0.79 13.72
CA SER A 74 -14.02 -0.39 13.11
C SER A 74 -12.83 -1.07 13.80
N GLY A 75 -11.81 -1.43 13.02
CA GLY A 75 -10.61 -2.11 13.49
C GLY A 75 -10.72 -3.64 13.59
N ILE A 76 -11.87 -4.22 13.21
CA ILE A 76 -12.11 -5.66 13.33
C ILE A 76 -11.23 -6.48 12.37
N ALA A 77 -10.91 -5.94 11.19
CA ALA A 77 -9.99 -6.57 10.25
C ALA A 77 -8.58 -6.69 10.84
N HIS A 78 -8.10 -5.66 11.52
CA HIS A 78 -6.81 -5.65 12.20
C HIS A 78 -6.81 -6.59 13.41
N MET A 79 -7.88 -6.61 14.19
CA MET A 79 -8.02 -7.57 15.31
C MET A 79 -7.98 -9.02 14.80
N LEU A 80 -8.60 -9.30 13.64
CA LEU A 80 -8.55 -10.63 13.05
C LEU A 80 -7.15 -10.99 12.55
N GLU A 81 -6.35 -10.04 12.08
CA GLU A 81 -4.94 -10.26 11.77
C GLU A 81 -4.19 -10.79 12.99
N HIS A 82 -4.32 -10.16 14.16
CA HIS A 82 -3.72 -10.61 15.40
C HIS A 82 -4.17 -12.02 15.80
N LEU A 83 -5.47 -12.30 15.67
CA LEU A 83 -6.03 -13.60 16.03
C LEU A 83 -5.65 -14.71 15.07
N ASN A 84 -5.26 -14.36 13.83
CA ASN A 84 -4.84 -15.34 12.84
C ASN A 84 -3.57 -16.11 13.24
N PHE A 85 -2.75 -15.54 14.13
CA PHE A 85 -1.56 -16.19 14.69
C PHE A 85 -1.80 -16.92 16.02
N LYS A 86 -3.07 -17.02 16.47
CA LYS A 86 -3.42 -17.76 17.70
C LYS A 86 -3.63 -19.25 17.40
N SER A 87 -4.50 -19.92 18.13
CA SER A 87 -4.67 -21.35 17.94
C SER A 87 -5.57 -21.71 16.77
N THR A 88 -5.23 -22.82 16.13
CA THR A 88 -6.10 -23.49 15.17
C THR A 88 -6.55 -24.83 15.73
N LYS A 89 -7.32 -25.59 14.97
CA LYS A 89 -7.69 -26.96 15.31
C LYS A 89 -6.47 -27.85 15.56
N ASN A 90 -5.39 -27.64 14.81
CA ASN A 90 -4.20 -28.51 14.82
C ASN A 90 -2.95 -27.84 15.43
N LEU A 91 -2.95 -26.51 15.63
CA LEU A 91 -1.83 -25.76 16.16
C LEU A 91 -2.24 -25.01 17.45
N LYS A 92 -1.33 -25.00 18.43
CA LYS A 92 -1.46 -24.14 19.63
C LYS A 92 -1.09 -22.70 19.29
N ALA A 93 -1.55 -21.74 20.11
CA ALA A 93 -1.14 -20.34 19.98
C ALA A 93 0.39 -20.20 20.00
N GLY A 94 0.95 -19.42 19.05
CA GLY A 94 2.39 -19.24 18.86
C GLY A 94 3.12 -20.41 18.21
N GLU A 95 2.43 -21.52 17.91
CA GLU A 95 3.07 -22.68 17.28
C GLU A 95 3.36 -22.44 15.80
N PHE A 96 2.52 -21.69 15.11
CA PHE A 96 2.78 -21.25 13.74
C PHE A 96 4.15 -20.56 13.65
N ASP A 97 4.40 -19.53 14.46
CA ASP A 97 5.66 -18.79 14.47
C ASP A 97 6.85 -19.68 14.84
N ARG A 98 6.66 -20.55 15.82
CA ARG A 98 7.69 -21.50 16.26
C ARG A 98 8.11 -22.43 15.11
N ILE A 99 7.15 -22.94 14.34
CA ILE A 99 7.41 -23.81 13.18
C ILE A 99 8.15 -23.02 12.11
N VAL A 100 7.66 -21.82 11.74
CA VAL A 100 8.31 -20.97 10.72
C VAL A 100 9.75 -20.65 11.11
N LYS A 101 9.98 -20.20 12.34
CA LYS A 101 11.33 -19.93 12.86
C LYS A 101 12.19 -21.20 12.90
N GLY A 102 11.59 -22.35 13.22
CA GLY A 102 12.29 -23.64 13.32
C GLY A 102 12.92 -24.11 12.01
N TYR A 103 12.37 -23.76 10.86
CA TYR A 103 12.98 -24.05 9.56
C TYR A 103 13.72 -22.82 8.95
N GLY A 104 14.02 -21.80 9.75
CA GLY A 104 14.75 -20.62 9.33
C GLY A 104 13.95 -19.62 8.51
N GLY A 105 12.61 -19.67 8.56
CA GLY A 105 11.73 -18.73 7.91
C GLY A 105 11.49 -17.47 8.74
N ALA A 106 11.02 -16.42 8.06
CA ALA A 106 10.51 -15.19 8.65
C ALA A 106 9.07 -14.97 8.20
N THR A 107 8.21 -14.52 9.10
CA THR A 107 6.81 -14.25 8.83
C THR A 107 6.37 -12.92 9.42
N ASN A 108 5.39 -12.29 8.79
CA ASN A 108 4.70 -11.12 9.33
C ASN A 108 3.33 -10.98 8.63
N ALA A 109 2.54 -10.01 9.09
CA ALA A 109 1.29 -9.62 8.46
C ALA A 109 1.08 -8.11 8.51
N SER A 110 0.10 -7.63 7.77
CA SER A 110 -0.34 -6.24 7.78
C SER A 110 -1.80 -6.12 7.34
N THR A 111 -2.53 -5.23 7.98
CA THR A 111 -3.89 -4.86 7.60
C THR A 111 -3.90 -3.43 7.08
N GLY A 112 -4.33 -3.28 5.84
CA GLY A 112 -4.55 -1.99 5.18
C GLY A 112 -6.02 -1.59 5.15
N PHE A 113 -6.31 -0.53 4.42
CA PHE A 113 -7.68 -0.13 4.13
C PHE A 113 -8.39 -1.17 3.24
N ASP A 114 -7.70 -1.73 2.25
CA ASP A 114 -8.29 -2.49 1.16
C ASP A 114 -8.03 -4.00 1.21
N TYR A 115 -6.95 -4.43 1.85
CA TYR A 115 -6.57 -5.83 1.97
C TYR A 115 -5.80 -6.13 3.25
N THR A 116 -5.79 -7.41 3.62
CA THR A 116 -4.94 -7.96 4.69
C THR A 116 -3.96 -8.93 4.06
N HIS A 117 -2.69 -8.82 4.42
CA HIS A 117 -1.57 -9.54 3.83
C HIS A 117 -0.80 -10.33 4.89
N TYR A 118 -0.52 -11.59 4.60
CA TYR A 118 0.30 -12.50 5.40
C TYR A 118 1.40 -13.07 4.53
N TYR A 119 2.61 -13.19 5.04
CA TYR A 119 3.70 -13.79 4.28
C TYR A 119 4.62 -14.66 5.11
N ILE A 120 5.22 -15.65 4.44
CA ILE A 120 6.35 -16.43 4.93
C ILE A 120 7.47 -16.35 3.90
N LYS A 121 8.62 -15.82 4.31
CA LYS A 121 9.87 -15.86 3.54
C LYS A 121 10.73 -16.99 4.05
N SER A 122 11.16 -17.90 3.17
CA SER A 122 11.94 -19.08 3.58
C SER A 122 12.81 -19.62 2.44
N SER A 123 13.55 -20.69 2.72
CA SER A 123 14.19 -21.49 1.69
C SER A 123 13.16 -22.23 0.84
N THR A 124 13.44 -22.43 -0.45
CA THR A 124 12.60 -23.10 -1.46
C THR A 124 12.07 -24.46 -1.00
N GLN A 125 12.90 -25.24 -0.28
CA GLN A 125 12.51 -26.55 0.26
C GLN A 125 11.33 -26.50 1.23
N ASN A 126 11.01 -25.34 1.80
CA ASN A 126 9.95 -25.15 2.78
C ASN A 126 8.62 -24.70 2.16
N LEU A 127 8.52 -24.62 0.82
CA LEU A 127 7.29 -24.21 0.12
C LEU A 127 6.07 -25.00 0.57
N GLU A 128 6.17 -26.31 0.56
CA GLU A 128 5.08 -27.22 0.94
C GLU A 128 4.60 -26.94 2.37
N LYS A 129 5.56 -26.78 3.31
CA LYS A 129 5.24 -26.50 4.72
C LYS A 129 4.63 -25.12 4.93
N SER A 130 5.08 -24.11 4.20
CA SER A 130 4.51 -22.76 4.25
C SER A 130 3.05 -22.75 3.74
N LEU A 131 2.78 -23.48 2.66
CA LEU A 131 1.41 -23.64 2.14
C LEU A 131 0.50 -24.40 3.08
N GLU A 132 0.99 -25.49 3.69
CA GLU A 132 0.27 -26.24 4.73
C GLU A 132 -0.14 -25.34 5.89
N LEU A 133 0.79 -24.51 6.38
CA LEU A 133 0.55 -23.58 7.48
C LEU A 133 -0.51 -22.53 7.13
N PHE A 134 -0.45 -21.92 5.96
CA PHE A 134 -1.46 -20.95 5.54
C PHE A 134 -2.83 -21.59 5.27
N ALA A 135 -2.87 -22.80 4.72
CA ALA A 135 -4.12 -23.53 4.57
C ALA A 135 -4.75 -23.87 5.92
N GLU A 136 -3.94 -24.20 6.94
CA GLU A 136 -4.38 -24.42 8.32
C GLU A 136 -5.00 -23.15 8.91
N LEU A 137 -4.34 -21.98 8.75
CA LEU A 137 -4.89 -20.70 9.21
C LEU A 137 -6.21 -20.36 8.50
N MET A 138 -6.30 -20.57 7.19
CA MET A 138 -7.50 -20.24 6.43
C MET A 138 -8.71 -21.13 6.82
N GLN A 139 -8.49 -22.40 7.13
CA GLN A 139 -9.56 -23.38 7.31
C GLN A 139 -9.92 -23.64 8.78
N ASN A 140 -8.95 -23.60 9.68
CA ASN A 140 -9.04 -24.23 11.00
C ASN A 140 -8.82 -23.26 12.17
N LEU A 141 -8.88 -21.97 11.95
CA LEU A 141 -8.71 -20.96 13.02
C LEU A 141 -9.79 -21.13 14.08
N ASN A 142 -9.40 -21.20 15.35
CA ASN A 142 -10.33 -21.51 16.45
C ASN A 142 -11.17 -20.30 16.89
N LEU A 143 -10.63 -19.10 16.88
CA LEU A 143 -11.27 -17.86 17.34
C LEU A 143 -11.92 -18.02 18.74
N LYS A 144 -11.10 -18.38 19.72
CA LYS A 144 -11.56 -18.58 21.10
C LYS A 144 -11.65 -17.27 21.86
N ASP A 145 -12.71 -17.09 22.65
CA ASP A 145 -12.87 -15.90 23.48
C ASP A 145 -11.69 -15.73 24.47
N SER A 146 -11.17 -16.84 25.00
CA SER A 146 -10.01 -16.85 25.92
C SER A 146 -8.69 -16.35 25.28
N GLU A 147 -8.58 -16.37 23.94
CA GLU A 147 -7.46 -15.83 23.18
C GLU A 147 -7.77 -14.39 22.71
N PHE A 148 -9.03 -14.12 22.42
CA PHE A 148 -9.51 -12.82 21.99
C PHE A 148 -9.42 -11.75 23.07
N GLN A 149 -9.87 -12.02 24.30
CA GLN A 149 -9.93 -11.03 25.39
C GLN A 149 -8.55 -10.42 25.71
N PRO A 150 -7.47 -11.21 25.91
CA PRO A 150 -6.13 -10.64 26.09
C PRO A 150 -5.64 -9.85 24.88
N GLU A 151 -5.88 -10.35 23.66
CA GLU A 151 -5.40 -9.73 22.44
C GLU A 151 -6.11 -8.41 22.14
N ARG A 152 -7.39 -8.28 22.49
CA ARG A 152 -8.11 -7.01 22.41
C ARG A 152 -7.43 -5.91 23.23
N ASN A 153 -6.87 -6.25 24.40
CA ASN A 153 -6.10 -5.30 25.19
C ASN A 153 -4.78 -4.93 24.50
N VAL A 154 -4.12 -5.87 23.84
CA VAL A 154 -2.90 -5.59 23.04
C VAL A 154 -3.22 -4.59 21.93
N VAL A 155 -4.32 -4.80 21.18
CA VAL A 155 -4.75 -3.86 20.12
C VAL A 155 -5.13 -2.50 20.70
N ALA A 156 -5.77 -2.45 21.88
CA ALA A 156 -6.07 -1.19 22.57
C ALA A 156 -4.78 -0.42 22.95
N GLU A 157 -3.77 -1.10 23.47
CA GLU A 157 -2.47 -0.48 23.78
C GLU A 157 -1.74 -0.02 22.51
N GLU A 158 -1.82 -0.80 21.43
CA GLU A 158 -1.26 -0.39 20.11
C GLU A 158 -1.95 0.87 19.60
N ARG A 159 -3.28 0.96 19.72
CA ARG A 159 -4.05 2.17 19.41
C ARG A 159 -3.55 3.37 20.22
N LEU A 160 -3.36 3.22 21.53
CA LEU A 160 -2.82 4.28 22.38
C LEU A 160 -1.43 4.71 21.90
N TRP A 161 -0.55 3.76 21.64
CA TRP A 161 0.83 4.06 21.25
C TRP A 161 0.96 4.67 19.87
N ARG A 162 0.29 4.07 18.85
CA ARG A 162 0.42 4.52 17.45
C ARG A 162 -0.40 5.76 17.13
N THR A 163 -1.53 5.93 17.82
CA THR A 163 -2.52 6.95 17.47
C THR A 163 -2.76 7.93 18.59
N ASP A 164 -3.33 7.49 19.72
CA ASP A 164 -3.87 8.42 20.69
C ASP A 164 -2.79 9.20 21.45
N ASN A 165 -1.62 8.63 21.70
CA ASN A 165 -0.48 9.28 22.35
C ASN A 165 0.56 9.81 21.35
N ASN A 166 0.35 9.63 20.05
CA ASN A 166 1.23 10.09 18.98
C ASN A 166 0.58 11.26 18.23
N PRO A 167 1.11 12.49 18.28
CA PRO A 167 0.50 13.64 17.62
C PRO A 167 0.31 13.46 16.12
N MET A 168 1.29 12.87 15.42
CA MET A 168 1.22 12.61 13.99
C MET A 168 0.17 11.53 13.68
N GLY A 169 0.20 10.42 14.40
CA GLY A 169 -0.77 9.33 14.25
C GLY A 169 -2.20 9.78 14.54
N TYR A 170 -2.37 10.61 15.59
CA TYR A 170 -3.68 11.16 15.91
C TYR A 170 -4.18 12.12 14.84
N LEU A 171 -3.33 13.02 14.34
CA LEU A 171 -3.72 13.94 13.29
C LEU A 171 -4.05 13.21 11.98
N TYR A 172 -3.27 12.17 11.64
CA TYR A 172 -3.56 11.30 10.49
C TYR A 172 -4.94 10.62 10.62
N PHE A 173 -5.22 10.00 11.78
CA PHE A 173 -6.52 9.41 12.06
C PHE A 173 -7.65 10.44 11.93
N ARG A 174 -7.49 11.63 12.51
CA ARG A 174 -8.49 12.71 12.43
C ARG A 174 -8.64 13.27 11.04
N LEU A 175 -7.59 13.24 10.19
CA LEU A 175 -7.70 13.64 8.79
C LEU A 175 -8.70 12.77 8.04
N PHE A 176 -8.60 11.46 8.20
CA PHE A 176 -9.57 10.52 7.60
C PHE A 176 -10.99 10.73 8.14
N ASN A 177 -11.15 10.89 9.46
CA ASN A 177 -12.47 11.16 10.06
C ASN A 177 -13.12 12.45 9.54
N THR A 178 -12.33 13.45 9.15
CA THR A 178 -12.84 14.72 8.65
C THR A 178 -13.05 14.69 7.14
N ALA A 179 -12.15 14.03 6.41
CA ALA A 179 -12.21 13.93 4.95
C ALA A 179 -13.34 13.03 4.47
N PHE A 180 -13.62 11.93 5.18
CA PHE A 180 -14.69 11.00 4.83
C PHE A 180 -15.81 11.07 5.87
N VAL A 181 -17.05 11.25 5.42
CA VAL A 181 -18.23 11.39 6.31
C VAL A 181 -19.10 10.16 6.30
N TYR A 182 -19.07 9.36 5.24
CA TYR A 182 -19.95 8.21 5.07
C TYR A 182 -19.21 6.93 4.65
N HIS A 183 -18.18 7.02 3.80
CA HIS A 183 -17.39 5.87 3.37
C HIS A 183 -16.60 5.28 4.55
N PRO A 184 -16.37 3.95 4.62
CA PRO A 184 -15.59 3.32 5.69
C PRO A 184 -14.14 3.78 5.80
N TYR A 185 -13.60 4.49 4.83
CA TYR A 185 -12.32 5.20 4.99
C TYR A 185 -12.38 6.32 6.03
N HIS A 186 -13.55 6.55 6.64
CA HIS A 186 -13.72 7.42 7.80
C HIS A 186 -12.84 7.03 8.99
N TRP A 187 -12.45 5.76 9.11
CA TRP A 187 -11.49 5.28 10.11
C TRP A 187 -10.31 4.57 9.47
N THR A 188 -9.17 4.61 10.16
CA THR A 188 -7.97 3.87 9.77
C THR A 188 -8.05 2.42 10.24
N PRO A 189 -7.21 1.50 9.74
CA PRO A 189 -7.27 0.08 10.09
C PRO A 189 -7.23 -0.26 11.59
N ILE A 190 -6.64 0.61 12.42
CA ILE A 190 -6.64 0.41 13.88
C ILE A 190 -8.03 0.59 14.52
N GLY A 191 -8.96 1.31 13.87
CA GLY A 191 -10.30 1.56 14.35
C GLY A 191 -10.41 2.61 15.46
N PHE A 192 -11.63 2.82 15.97
CA PHE A 192 -11.92 3.66 17.13
C PHE A 192 -11.72 2.89 18.45
N MET A 193 -11.23 3.56 19.48
CA MET A 193 -11.01 2.94 20.81
C MET A 193 -12.28 2.34 21.40
N ASP A 194 -13.42 3.02 21.24
CA ASP A 194 -14.68 2.51 21.79
C ASP A 194 -15.17 1.27 21.05
N ASP A 195 -14.94 1.17 19.74
CA ASP A 195 -15.23 -0.05 18.97
C ASP A 195 -14.35 -1.20 19.46
N ILE A 196 -13.02 -0.95 19.63
CA ILE A 196 -12.06 -1.93 20.16
C ILE A 196 -12.53 -2.51 21.50
N ARG A 197 -13.00 -1.64 22.41
CA ARG A 197 -13.48 -2.06 23.72
C ARG A 197 -14.78 -2.87 23.69
N ASN A 198 -15.61 -2.65 22.66
CA ASN A 198 -16.95 -3.23 22.54
C ASN A 198 -17.05 -4.39 21.55
N TRP A 199 -15.96 -4.80 20.86
CA TRP A 199 -16.03 -6.01 20.04
C TRP A 199 -16.36 -7.25 20.84
N SER A 200 -17.15 -8.13 20.26
CA SER A 200 -17.36 -9.50 20.73
C SER A 200 -16.61 -10.51 19.88
N ILE A 201 -16.37 -11.70 20.42
CA ILE A 201 -15.77 -12.78 19.62
C ILE A 201 -16.71 -13.22 18.48
N GLU A 202 -18.01 -13.05 18.63
CA GLU A 202 -19.01 -13.34 17.62
C GLU A 202 -18.87 -12.40 16.41
N ASP A 203 -18.58 -11.11 16.63
CA ASP A 203 -18.30 -10.15 15.56
C ASP A 203 -17.09 -10.58 14.73
N ILE A 204 -16.02 -11.04 15.42
CA ILE A 204 -14.81 -11.55 14.78
C ILE A 204 -15.11 -12.81 13.94
N LYS A 205 -15.84 -13.76 14.51
CA LYS A 205 -16.24 -15.00 13.80
C LYS A 205 -17.10 -14.70 12.57
N GLU A 206 -18.01 -13.76 12.71
CA GLU A 206 -18.86 -13.36 11.59
C GLU A 206 -18.01 -12.75 10.46
N PHE A 207 -17.16 -11.77 10.78
CA PHE A 207 -16.27 -11.13 9.81
C PHE A 207 -15.33 -12.15 9.14
N HIS A 208 -14.71 -13.04 9.94
CA HIS A 208 -13.89 -14.13 9.42
C HIS A 208 -14.68 -15.01 8.46
N SER A 209 -15.89 -15.43 8.83
CA SER A 209 -16.70 -16.34 8.00
C SER A 209 -17.13 -15.72 6.66
N ILE A 210 -17.19 -14.41 6.55
CA ILE A 210 -17.52 -13.70 5.31
C ILE A 210 -16.29 -13.55 4.43
N TYR A 211 -15.16 -13.13 4.98
CA TYR A 211 -14.04 -12.63 4.20
C TYR A 211 -12.83 -13.56 4.11
N TYR A 212 -12.62 -14.48 5.10
CA TYR A 212 -11.45 -15.36 5.14
C TYR A 212 -11.78 -16.72 4.50
N GLN A 213 -11.84 -16.74 3.18
CA GLN A 213 -12.20 -17.91 2.40
C GLN A 213 -11.55 -17.86 1.01
N PRO A 214 -11.43 -19.04 0.31
CA PRO A 214 -10.67 -19.13 -0.93
C PRO A 214 -11.05 -18.13 -2.01
N LYS A 215 -12.34 -17.92 -2.29
CA LYS A 215 -12.79 -17.02 -3.36
C LYS A 215 -12.51 -15.54 -3.09
N ASN A 216 -12.10 -15.18 -1.85
CA ASN A 216 -11.69 -13.83 -1.44
C ASN A 216 -10.19 -13.73 -1.20
N ALA A 217 -9.42 -14.72 -1.59
CA ALA A 217 -7.99 -14.76 -1.32
C ALA A 217 -7.16 -14.92 -2.59
N VAL A 218 -5.92 -14.47 -2.49
CA VAL A 218 -4.88 -14.65 -3.50
C VAL A 218 -3.67 -15.27 -2.82
N VAL A 219 -3.17 -16.38 -3.34
CA VAL A 219 -1.86 -16.94 -2.97
C VAL A 219 -0.84 -16.49 -3.99
N VAL A 220 0.20 -15.81 -3.54
CA VAL A 220 1.33 -15.38 -4.38
C VAL A 220 2.59 -16.11 -3.95
N ILE A 221 3.29 -16.71 -4.90
CA ILE A 221 4.57 -17.38 -4.65
C ILE A 221 5.61 -16.76 -5.59
N ALA A 222 6.61 -16.10 -5.03
CA ALA A 222 7.70 -15.52 -5.80
C ALA A 222 9.06 -16.02 -5.30
N GLY A 223 9.99 -16.23 -6.23
CA GLY A 223 11.36 -16.64 -5.91
C GLY A 223 11.85 -17.82 -6.75
N ASP A 224 12.77 -18.57 -6.17
CA ASP A 224 13.40 -19.73 -6.83
C ASP A 224 12.45 -20.94 -6.77
N VAL A 225 11.49 -20.99 -7.69
CA VAL A 225 10.39 -21.94 -7.67
C VAL A 225 10.06 -22.45 -9.08
N ASN A 226 9.66 -23.71 -9.18
CA ASN A 226 9.06 -24.27 -10.39
C ASN A 226 7.54 -24.03 -10.40
N GLU A 227 7.02 -23.44 -11.46
CA GLU A 227 5.60 -23.08 -11.60
C GLU A 227 4.65 -24.28 -11.41
N LYS A 228 4.95 -25.41 -12.09
CA LYS A 228 4.05 -26.59 -12.08
C LYS A 228 4.03 -27.27 -10.72
N GLU A 229 5.19 -27.36 -10.07
CA GLU A 229 5.33 -27.94 -8.74
C GLU A 229 4.65 -27.08 -7.69
N ALA A 230 4.84 -25.75 -7.76
CA ALA A 230 4.17 -24.80 -6.86
C ALA A 230 2.65 -24.86 -7.02
N LEU A 231 2.13 -24.84 -8.25
CA LEU A 231 0.69 -24.95 -8.49
C LEU A 231 0.12 -26.27 -7.97
N LYS A 232 0.85 -27.38 -8.14
CA LYS A 232 0.46 -28.68 -7.60
C LYS A 232 0.40 -28.65 -6.07
N ALA A 233 1.38 -28.04 -5.41
CA ALA A 233 1.41 -27.90 -3.96
C ALA A 233 0.25 -27.01 -3.45
N VAL A 234 -0.02 -25.86 -4.11
CA VAL A 234 -1.18 -25.03 -3.76
C VAL A 234 -2.48 -25.80 -3.89
N LYS A 235 -2.69 -26.52 -5.00
CA LYS A 235 -3.90 -27.34 -5.19
C LYS A 235 -4.07 -28.38 -4.08
N LYS A 236 -2.98 -29.05 -3.70
CA LYS A 236 -3.00 -30.07 -2.64
C LYS A 236 -3.54 -29.54 -1.32
N HIS A 237 -3.12 -28.31 -0.92
CA HIS A 237 -3.44 -27.75 0.39
C HIS A 237 -4.73 -26.92 0.38
N PHE A 238 -5.04 -26.23 -0.72
CA PHE A 238 -6.12 -25.24 -0.75
C PHE A 238 -7.38 -25.65 -1.52
N GLU A 239 -7.29 -26.53 -2.54
CA GLU A 239 -8.44 -26.80 -3.43
C GLU A 239 -9.61 -27.46 -2.71
N GLY A 240 -9.36 -28.18 -1.61
CA GLY A 240 -10.37 -28.80 -0.76
C GLY A 240 -11.06 -27.86 0.22
N ILE A 241 -10.53 -26.65 0.43
CA ILE A 241 -11.12 -25.68 1.37
C ILE A 241 -12.40 -25.12 0.77
N LYS A 242 -13.49 -25.17 1.55
CA LYS A 242 -14.81 -24.71 1.12
C LYS A 242 -14.99 -23.23 1.41
N ASN A 243 -15.70 -22.53 0.52
CA ASN A 243 -16.23 -21.21 0.83
C ASN A 243 -17.38 -21.31 1.82
N THR A 244 -17.52 -20.32 2.68
CA THR A 244 -18.45 -20.33 3.82
C THR A 244 -19.69 -19.49 3.57
N LYS A 245 -19.52 -18.22 3.22
CA LYS A 245 -20.60 -17.27 3.01
C LYS A 245 -20.46 -16.52 1.68
N GLU A 246 -21.50 -15.86 1.26
CA GLU A 246 -21.37 -14.88 0.17
C GLU A 246 -20.56 -13.68 0.60
N ILE A 247 -19.69 -13.21 -0.29
CA ILE A 247 -18.86 -12.02 -0.07
C ILE A 247 -19.62 -10.84 -0.68
N PRO A 248 -19.81 -9.75 0.06
CA PRO A 248 -20.35 -8.53 -0.51
C PRO A 248 -19.49 -8.06 -1.68
N GLN A 249 -20.08 -7.88 -2.86
CA GLN A 249 -19.35 -7.54 -4.08
C GLN A 249 -18.79 -6.12 -4.08
N SER A 250 -19.41 -5.22 -3.32
CA SER A 250 -18.97 -3.83 -3.20
C SER A 250 -19.37 -3.24 -1.86
N VAL A 251 -18.64 -2.21 -1.45
CA VAL A 251 -19.05 -1.32 -0.37
C VAL A 251 -20.11 -0.37 -0.94
N TYR A 252 -21.33 -0.45 -0.44
CA TYR A 252 -22.44 0.41 -0.93
C TYR A 252 -22.37 1.84 -0.41
N MET A 253 -21.62 2.08 0.67
CA MET A 253 -21.45 3.39 1.30
C MET A 253 -20.48 4.25 0.48
N GLN A 254 -21.02 4.93 -0.53
CA GLN A 254 -20.22 5.83 -1.36
C GLN A 254 -20.04 7.17 -0.67
N GLU A 255 -18.82 7.68 -0.66
CA GLU A 255 -18.54 9.00 -0.11
C GLU A 255 -19.24 10.09 -0.95
N PRO A 256 -20.06 10.96 -0.33
CA PRO A 256 -20.68 12.07 -1.05
C PRO A 256 -19.64 13.07 -1.55
N LYS A 257 -20.00 13.79 -2.64
CA LYS A 257 -19.17 14.88 -3.13
C LYS A 257 -18.96 15.91 -2.02
N GLN A 258 -17.76 16.41 -1.92
CA GLN A 258 -17.45 17.50 -1.00
C GLN A 258 -17.79 18.84 -1.65
N ASP A 259 -18.63 19.64 -0.98
CA ASP A 259 -19.15 20.90 -1.51
C ASP A 259 -18.47 22.14 -0.91
N GLY A 260 -17.41 21.97 -0.16
CA GLY A 260 -16.66 23.06 0.46
C GLY A 260 -15.50 22.55 1.32
N GLU A 261 -14.59 23.47 1.65
CA GLU A 261 -13.46 23.17 2.54
C GLU A 261 -13.96 22.63 3.89
N ARG A 262 -13.31 21.56 4.37
CA ARG A 262 -13.49 21.04 5.73
C ARG A 262 -12.29 21.43 6.58
N ARG A 263 -12.56 21.96 7.77
CA ARG A 263 -11.49 22.44 8.66
C ARG A 263 -11.72 22.03 10.10
N ALA A 264 -10.66 21.52 10.76
CA ALA A 264 -10.71 21.21 12.18
C ALA A 264 -9.43 21.69 12.89
N LYS A 265 -9.61 22.25 14.09
CA LYS A 265 -8.52 22.58 15.02
C LYS A 265 -8.55 21.59 16.17
N ILE A 266 -7.42 20.99 16.45
CA ILE A 266 -7.23 19.99 17.48
C ILE A 266 -6.29 20.57 18.53
N HIS A 267 -6.77 20.69 19.77
CA HIS A 267 -5.97 21.09 20.91
C HIS A 267 -5.61 19.86 21.75
N ARG A 268 -4.33 19.59 21.89
CA ARG A 268 -3.79 18.49 22.68
C ARG A 268 -2.46 18.88 23.30
N GLN A 269 -2.17 18.32 24.46
CA GLN A 269 -0.81 18.40 25.01
C GLN A 269 0.15 17.72 24.02
N SER A 270 1.04 18.48 23.43
CA SER A 270 2.00 18.04 22.41
C SER A 270 3.24 18.93 22.46
N GLU A 271 4.40 18.34 22.18
CA GLU A 271 5.64 19.11 22.04
C GLU A 271 5.77 19.74 20.65
N ILE A 272 5.05 19.20 19.66
CA ILE A 272 5.07 19.64 18.26
C ILE A 272 3.70 20.17 17.84
N GLU A 273 3.73 21.11 16.90
CA GLU A 273 2.55 21.60 16.19
C GLU A 273 2.57 21.03 14.76
N VAL A 274 1.44 20.49 14.32
CA VAL A 274 1.37 19.75 13.06
C VAL A 274 0.20 20.25 12.22
N LEU A 275 0.45 20.37 10.93
CA LEU A 275 -0.56 20.65 9.90
C LEU A 275 -0.75 19.42 9.03
N ALA A 276 -2.01 19.11 8.69
CA ALA A 276 -2.35 18.12 7.67
C ALA A 276 -3.37 18.72 6.68
N LEU A 277 -3.15 18.48 5.39
CA LEU A 277 -4.09 18.77 4.33
C LEU A 277 -4.36 17.50 3.56
N GLY A 278 -5.63 17.26 3.20
CA GLY A 278 -6.05 16.13 2.37
C GLY A 278 -6.92 16.61 1.22
N TYR A 279 -6.69 16.06 0.04
CA TYR A 279 -7.54 16.27 -1.14
C TYR A 279 -8.03 14.91 -1.62
N LYS A 280 -9.33 14.76 -1.86
CA LYS A 280 -9.88 13.52 -2.43
C LYS A 280 -9.36 13.31 -3.85
N ILE A 281 -8.87 12.11 -4.12
CA ILE A 281 -8.31 11.68 -5.39
C ILE A 281 -9.06 10.45 -5.91
N PRO A 282 -8.97 10.13 -7.20
CA PRO A 282 -9.71 9.00 -7.78
C PRO A 282 -9.17 7.65 -7.27
N PRO A 283 -9.90 6.54 -7.53
CA PRO A 283 -9.45 5.19 -7.25
C PRO A 283 -8.07 4.85 -7.82
N PHE A 284 -7.38 3.86 -7.22
CA PHE A 284 -6.00 3.48 -7.55
C PHE A 284 -5.80 3.06 -9.02
N ASN A 285 -6.82 2.55 -9.68
CA ASN A 285 -6.78 2.13 -11.09
C ASN A 285 -7.19 3.24 -12.09
N HIS A 286 -7.38 4.46 -11.60
CA HIS A 286 -7.70 5.59 -12.49
C HIS A 286 -6.42 6.07 -13.21
N LYS A 287 -6.55 6.43 -14.49
CA LYS A 287 -5.43 6.91 -15.32
C LYS A 287 -4.62 8.07 -14.72
N ASP A 288 -5.23 8.91 -13.89
CA ASP A 288 -4.58 10.06 -13.26
C ASP A 288 -3.64 9.66 -12.11
N GLN A 289 -3.65 8.39 -11.65
CA GLN A 289 -2.85 7.94 -10.51
C GLN A 289 -1.34 8.01 -10.76
N ILE A 290 -0.90 7.74 -11.98
CA ILE A 290 0.52 7.87 -12.35
C ILE A 290 0.99 9.31 -12.19
N ALA A 291 0.19 10.27 -12.66
CA ALA A 291 0.52 11.70 -12.52
C ALA A 291 0.48 12.18 -11.07
N LEU A 292 -0.48 11.68 -10.26
CA LEU A 292 -0.56 11.96 -8.83
C LEU A 292 0.64 11.38 -8.06
N SER A 293 1.07 10.17 -8.38
CA SER A 293 2.26 9.55 -7.78
C SER A 293 3.54 10.32 -8.14
N ALA A 294 3.70 10.70 -9.41
CA ALA A 294 4.81 11.54 -9.83
C ALA A 294 4.78 12.93 -9.16
N LEU A 295 3.60 13.50 -8.98
CA LEU A 295 3.43 14.77 -8.28
C LEU A 295 3.87 14.68 -6.80
N SER A 296 3.58 13.58 -6.11
CA SER A 296 4.05 13.38 -4.73
C SER A 296 5.58 13.35 -4.65
N GLU A 297 6.23 12.70 -5.62
CA GLU A 297 7.69 12.66 -5.72
C GLU A 297 8.30 14.04 -6.04
N ILE A 298 7.71 14.82 -6.95
CA ILE A 298 8.14 16.21 -7.22
C ILE A 298 8.07 17.05 -5.97
N LEU A 299 6.99 16.91 -5.21
CA LEU A 299 6.72 17.70 -4.01
C LEU A 299 7.61 17.30 -2.83
N SER A 300 7.80 16.01 -2.57
CA SER A 300 8.48 15.54 -1.36
C SER A 300 9.45 14.36 -1.54
N GLY A 301 9.74 13.91 -2.75
CA GLY A 301 10.68 12.82 -3.04
C GLY A 301 12.13 13.18 -2.75
N GLY A 302 12.52 13.19 -1.47
CA GLY A 302 13.88 13.40 -1.00
C GLY A 302 14.26 14.87 -0.78
N LYS A 303 15.50 15.10 -0.35
CA LYS A 303 16.02 16.40 0.12
C LYS A 303 15.93 17.55 -0.90
N SER A 304 16.01 17.25 -2.19
CA SER A 304 15.96 18.27 -3.23
C SER A 304 14.56 18.50 -3.82
N SER A 305 13.53 17.90 -3.21
CA SER A 305 12.13 18.07 -3.60
C SER A 305 11.61 19.49 -3.32
N GLN A 306 10.52 19.86 -3.97
CA GLN A 306 10.04 21.24 -3.98
C GLN A 306 9.67 21.73 -2.57
N LEU A 307 8.88 20.96 -1.81
CA LEU A 307 8.45 21.36 -0.46
C LEU A 307 9.63 21.43 0.50
N VAL A 308 10.53 20.44 0.48
CA VAL A 308 11.70 20.43 1.37
C VAL A 308 12.58 21.64 1.10
N ARG A 309 12.95 21.88 -0.16
CA ARG A 309 13.79 23.01 -0.55
C ARG A 309 13.18 24.36 -0.19
N GLU A 310 11.89 24.56 -0.46
CA GLU A 310 11.26 25.88 -0.29
C GLU A 310 10.80 26.14 1.14
N ILE A 311 10.26 25.13 1.84
CA ILE A 311 9.62 25.27 3.16
C ILE A 311 10.59 24.97 4.29
N VAL A 312 11.37 23.88 4.18
CA VAL A 312 12.32 23.47 5.22
C VAL A 312 13.61 24.27 5.11
N ASP A 313 14.29 24.22 3.95
CA ASP A 313 15.63 24.79 3.81
C ASP A 313 15.62 26.30 3.70
N LYS A 314 14.82 26.88 2.78
CA LYS A 314 14.84 28.32 2.51
C LYS A 314 14.03 29.12 3.53
N LYS A 315 12.74 28.80 3.69
CA LYS A 315 11.82 29.56 4.56
C LYS A 315 11.92 29.16 6.02
N ARG A 316 12.44 27.96 6.32
CA ARG A 316 12.58 27.40 7.68
C ARG A 316 11.27 27.39 8.46
N LEU A 317 10.14 27.13 7.78
CA LEU A 317 8.83 27.12 8.40
C LEU A 317 8.51 25.76 9.05
N ALA A 318 9.11 24.68 8.57
CA ALA A 318 8.89 23.34 9.08
C ALA A 318 10.20 22.64 9.38
N ALA A 319 10.20 21.76 10.37
CA ALA A 319 11.25 20.78 10.61
C ALA A 319 11.17 19.66 9.56
N GLU A 320 9.94 19.29 9.19
CA GLU A 320 9.64 18.28 8.21
C GLU A 320 8.36 18.62 7.45
N VAL A 321 8.34 18.33 6.14
CA VAL A 321 7.14 18.43 5.30
C VAL A 321 7.19 17.34 4.25
N TYR A 322 6.07 16.68 4.06
CA TYR A 322 5.93 15.67 3.02
C TYR A 322 4.55 15.68 2.38
N ALA A 323 4.48 15.13 1.18
CA ALA A 323 3.26 14.89 0.44
C ALA A 323 3.30 13.46 -0.10
N TYR A 324 2.18 12.78 -0.09
CA TYR A 324 2.09 11.46 -0.69
C TYR A 324 0.70 11.17 -1.24
N ASN A 325 0.69 10.32 -2.25
CA ASN A 325 -0.49 9.82 -2.92
C ASN A 325 -1.00 8.57 -2.20
N MET A 326 -2.13 8.66 -1.49
CA MET A 326 -2.79 7.53 -0.84
C MET A 326 -3.83 6.95 -1.79
N ASP A 327 -3.38 6.16 -2.75
CA ASP A 327 -4.21 5.50 -3.75
C ASP A 327 -4.93 4.28 -3.14
N LEU A 328 -6.24 4.33 -3.07
CA LEU A 328 -7.11 3.31 -2.48
C LEU A 328 -8.05 2.72 -3.53
N VAL A 329 -8.70 1.60 -3.22
CA VAL A 329 -9.66 0.94 -4.14
C VAL A 329 -10.82 1.85 -4.51
N ASP A 330 -11.31 2.64 -3.55
CA ASP A 330 -12.27 3.72 -3.80
C ASP A 330 -11.54 5.07 -3.79
N THR A 331 -12.27 6.18 -3.67
CA THR A 331 -11.71 7.53 -3.56
C THR A 331 -10.67 7.59 -2.44
N GLY A 332 -9.42 7.87 -2.79
CA GLY A 332 -8.32 8.03 -1.85
C GLY A 332 -8.10 9.47 -1.39
N LEU A 333 -6.93 9.73 -0.80
CA LEU A 333 -6.48 11.06 -0.39
C LEU A 333 -5.07 11.36 -0.91
N PHE A 334 -4.87 12.54 -1.46
CA PHE A 334 -3.54 13.12 -1.57
C PHE A 334 -3.28 13.94 -0.31
N ILE A 335 -2.24 13.58 0.42
CA ILE A 335 -2.02 14.08 1.78
C ILE A 335 -0.74 14.91 1.82
N PHE A 336 -0.84 16.09 2.42
CA PHE A 336 0.31 16.91 2.85
C PHE A 336 0.35 16.90 4.37
N MET A 337 1.53 16.72 4.95
CA MET A 337 1.74 16.89 6.38
C MET A 337 3.02 17.68 6.64
N GLY A 338 3.01 18.51 7.68
CA GLY A 338 4.17 19.30 8.07
C GLY A 338 4.23 19.53 9.57
N ILE A 339 5.44 19.38 10.12
CA ILE A 339 5.75 19.71 11.52
C ILE A 339 6.35 21.09 11.54
N ALA A 340 5.65 22.05 12.16
CA ALA A 340 6.12 23.42 12.24
C ALA A 340 7.38 23.55 13.10
N ASN A 341 8.30 24.41 12.70
CA ASN A 341 9.42 24.80 13.55
C ASN A 341 8.92 25.58 14.77
N SER A 342 9.70 25.53 15.86
CA SER A 342 9.39 26.28 17.07
C SER A 342 9.10 27.76 16.76
N ARG A 343 8.01 28.30 17.31
CA ARG A 343 7.52 29.67 17.13
C ARG A 343 6.99 30.00 15.72
N VAL A 344 6.88 29.06 14.81
CA VAL A 344 6.23 29.24 13.52
C VAL A 344 4.73 28.97 13.67
N LYS A 345 3.90 29.89 13.23
CA LYS A 345 2.45 29.71 13.21
C LYS A 345 2.05 28.74 12.10
N LEU A 346 1.16 27.80 12.40
CA LEU A 346 0.67 26.81 11.42
C LEU A 346 0.03 27.45 10.19
N GLU A 347 -0.60 28.62 10.34
CA GLU A 347 -1.16 29.37 9.21
C GLU A 347 -0.06 29.81 8.20
N SER A 348 1.15 30.08 8.69
CA SER A 348 2.28 30.43 7.80
C SER A 348 2.77 29.21 7.03
N LEU A 349 2.79 28.04 7.66
CA LEU A 349 3.13 26.76 7.03
C LEU A 349 2.07 26.38 6.00
N GLU A 350 0.78 26.47 6.36
CA GLU A 350 -0.34 26.22 5.46
C GLU A 350 -0.26 27.09 4.21
N LYS A 351 -0.11 28.39 4.40
CA LYS A 351 0.05 29.34 3.29
C LYS A 351 1.23 28.99 2.39
N ALA A 352 2.33 28.53 2.96
CA ALA A 352 3.50 28.14 2.19
C ALA A 352 3.25 26.88 1.35
N ILE A 353 2.59 25.86 1.91
CA ILE A 353 2.21 24.66 1.16
C ILE A 353 1.24 25.02 0.02
N LEU A 354 0.20 25.79 0.31
CA LEU A 354 -0.77 26.22 -0.70
C LEU A 354 -0.11 27.05 -1.82
N GLN A 355 0.90 27.89 -1.49
CA GLN A 355 1.68 28.61 -2.51
C GLN A 355 2.46 27.67 -3.43
N GLU A 356 3.04 26.59 -2.89
CA GLU A 356 3.75 25.60 -3.72
C GLU A 356 2.78 24.81 -4.60
N ILE A 357 1.61 24.44 -4.09
CA ILE A 357 0.52 23.82 -4.87
C ILE A 357 0.11 24.74 -6.02
N GLU A 358 -0.09 26.03 -5.75
CA GLU A 358 -0.50 27.00 -6.77
C GLU A 358 0.57 27.19 -7.86
N LYS A 359 1.87 27.11 -7.52
CA LYS A 359 2.94 27.11 -8.52
C LYS A 359 2.84 25.92 -9.46
N ILE A 360 2.52 24.72 -8.93
CA ILE A 360 2.30 23.52 -9.76
C ILE A 360 1.14 23.76 -10.73
N LYS A 361 -0.01 24.22 -10.22
CA LYS A 361 -1.23 24.49 -11.02
C LYS A 361 -0.97 25.53 -12.12
N GLN A 362 -0.03 26.44 -11.92
CA GLN A 362 0.41 27.43 -12.90
C GLN A 362 1.50 26.91 -13.88
N GLY A 363 1.84 25.63 -13.81
CA GLY A 363 2.87 25.03 -14.66
C GLY A 363 4.30 25.47 -14.30
N LYS A 364 4.54 25.99 -13.10
CA LYS A 364 5.89 26.41 -12.64
C LYS A 364 6.69 25.20 -12.12
N ILE A 365 6.77 24.17 -12.94
CA ILE A 365 7.57 22.95 -12.75
C ILE A 365 8.56 22.87 -13.91
N LYS A 366 9.75 22.36 -13.64
CA LYS A 366 10.79 22.21 -14.66
C LYS A 366 10.78 20.81 -15.23
N GLU A 367 11.06 20.69 -16.54
CA GLU A 367 11.25 19.38 -17.18
C GLU A 367 12.30 18.52 -16.46
N ALA A 368 13.36 19.15 -15.95
CA ALA A 368 14.37 18.44 -15.15
C ALA A 368 13.83 17.81 -13.88
N ASP A 369 12.79 18.38 -13.25
CA ASP A 369 12.15 17.79 -12.06
C ASP A 369 11.36 16.53 -12.46
N LEU A 370 10.65 16.54 -13.59
CA LEU A 370 9.96 15.37 -14.13
C LEU A 370 10.95 14.26 -14.51
N GLN A 371 12.04 14.59 -15.22
CA GLN A 371 13.04 13.60 -15.59
C GLN A 371 13.72 12.95 -14.38
N LYS A 372 13.98 13.73 -13.34
CA LYS A 372 14.49 13.22 -12.06
C LYS A 372 13.49 12.24 -11.44
N VAL A 373 12.20 12.61 -11.40
CA VAL A 373 11.15 11.74 -10.84
C VAL A 373 11.04 10.45 -11.64
N LYS A 374 11.04 10.53 -12.99
CA LYS A 374 11.06 9.34 -13.84
C LYS A 374 12.23 8.41 -13.49
N THR A 375 13.42 8.97 -13.32
CA THR A 375 14.60 8.18 -12.93
C THR A 375 14.42 7.53 -11.54
N ASN A 376 13.95 8.29 -10.55
CA ASN A 376 13.80 7.78 -9.18
C ASN A 376 12.70 6.71 -9.08
N MET A 377 11.54 6.93 -9.68
CA MET A 377 10.43 5.97 -9.65
C MET A 377 10.81 4.68 -10.38
N ARG A 378 11.53 4.79 -11.53
CA ARG A 378 12.05 3.61 -12.20
C ARG A 378 13.05 2.84 -11.34
N ALA A 379 13.95 3.54 -10.65
CA ALA A 379 14.89 2.91 -9.73
C ALA A 379 14.16 2.22 -8.57
N SER A 380 13.17 2.89 -7.94
CA SER A 380 12.36 2.28 -6.86
C SER A 380 11.62 1.04 -7.34
N PHE A 381 11.00 1.11 -8.53
CA PHE A 381 10.31 -0.03 -9.14
C PHE A 381 11.25 -1.22 -9.38
N LEU A 382 12.47 -0.96 -9.89
CA LEU A 382 13.47 -2.01 -10.07
C LEU A 382 13.94 -2.60 -8.73
N TYR A 383 14.10 -1.80 -7.69
CA TYR A 383 14.45 -2.30 -6.34
C TYR A 383 13.35 -3.20 -5.77
N ASP A 384 12.07 -2.89 -5.98
CA ASP A 384 10.98 -3.78 -5.58
C ASP A 384 11.06 -5.13 -6.29
N LEU A 385 11.59 -5.17 -7.51
CA LEU A 385 11.75 -6.40 -8.29
C LEU A 385 13.01 -7.22 -7.94
N GLU A 386 13.94 -6.69 -7.15
CA GLU A 386 15.18 -7.40 -6.77
C GLU A 386 14.94 -8.56 -5.79
N SER A 387 13.88 -8.48 -4.98
CA SER A 387 13.60 -9.49 -3.94
C SER A 387 12.31 -10.26 -4.19
N SER A 388 12.29 -11.54 -3.76
CA SER A 388 11.07 -12.34 -3.81
C SER A 388 9.91 -11.68 -3.04
N SER A 389 10.20 -11.04 -1.90
CA SER A 389 9.20 -10.34 -1.11
C SER A 389 8.66 -9.09 -1.79
N GLY A 390 9.52 -8.28 -2.42
CA GLY A 390 9.11 -7.10 -3.18
C GLY A 390 8.21 -7.47 -4.36
N VAL A 391 8.62 -8.48 -5.13
CA VAL A 391 7.83 -8.99 -6.26
C VAL A 391 6.48 -9.55 -5.80
N ALA A 392 6.46 -10.38 -4.74
CA ALA A 392 5.23 -10.97 -4.24
C ALA A 392 4.25 -9.89 -3.73
N ASN A 393 4.77 -8.91 -2.97
CA ASN A 393 3.97 -7.80 -2.47
C ASN A 393 3.43 -6.92 -3.60
N LEU A 394 4.27 -6.60 -4.60
CA LEU A 394 3.86 -5.79 -5.75
C LEU A 394 2.69 -6.45 -6.49
N PHE A 395 2.86 -7.68 -6.97
CA PHE A 395 1.79 -8.40 -7.68
C PHE A 395 0.57 -8.64 -6.82
N GLY A 396 0.79 -9.09 -5.57
CA GLY A 396 -0.28 -9.43 -4.64
C GLY A 396 -1.15 -8.24 -4.28
N SER A 397 -0.56 -7.07 -4.05
CA SER A 397 -1.30 -5.84 -3.71
C SER A 397 -2.20 -5.36 -4.85
N TYR A 398 -1.73 -5.41 -6.10
CA TYR A 398 -2.55 -5.04 -7.26
C TYR A 398 -3.70 -6.04 -7.50
N ILE A 399 -3.43 -7.34 -7.37
CA ILE A 399 -4.45 -8.38 -7.54
C ILE A 399 -5.47 -8.32 -6.39
N ALA A 400 -5.03 -8.12 -5.16
CA ALA A 400 -5.92 -7.99 -4.01
C ALA A 400 -6.85 -6.78 -4.14
N ARG A 401 -6.39 -5.69 -4.75
CA ARG A 401 -7.20 -4.51 -5.09
C ARG A 401 -8.04 -4.69 -6.37
N GLY A 402 -7.88 -5.81 -7.09
CA GLY A 402 -8.74 -6.20 -8.20
C GLY A 402 -8.26 -5.78 -9.59
N ASP A 403 -7.06 -5.22 -9.72
CA ASP A 403 -6.57 -4.72 -11.01
C ASP A 403 -5.07 -4.96 -11.23
N LEU A 404 -4.76 -6.13 -11.76
CA LEU A 404 -3.39 -6.45 -12.20
C LEU A 404 -2.98 -5.66 -13.46
N GLU A 405 -3.94 -5.29 -14.30
CA GLU A 405 -3.65 -4.62 -15.58
C GLU A 405 -2.97 -3.27 -15.36
N SER A 406 -3.37 -2.52 -14.34
CA SER A 406 -2.70 -1.28 -13.94
C SER A 406 -1.21 -1.46 -13.62
N LEU A 407 -0.82 -2.61 -13.04
CA LEU A 407 0.60 -2.93 -12.84
C LEU A 407 1.31 -3.22 -14.17
N LEU A 408 0.67 -4.00 -15.04
CA LEU A 408 1.28 -4.39 -16.33
C LEU A 408 1.48 -3.20 -17.26
N GLN A 409 0.63 -2.19 -17.16
CA GLN A 409 0.71 -0.95 -17.96
C GLN A 409 1.53 0.16 -17.30
N PHE A 410 2.01 -0.06 -16.07
CA PHE A 410 2.68 0.98 -15.28
C PHE A 410 3.87 1.62 -15.99
N GLU A 411 4.77 0.81 -16.56
CA GLU A 411 5.97 1.30 -17.24
C GLU A 411 5.63 2.19 -18.45
N GLU A 412 4.71 1.74 -19.30
CA GLU A 412 4.29 2.50 -20.48
C GLU A 412 3.61 3.81 -20.09
N ALA A 413 2.68 3.76 -19.14
CA ALA A 413 1.97 4.94 -18.66
C ALA A 413 2.94 5.96 -18.02
N PHE A 414 3.96 5.47 -17.34
CA PHE A 414 4.96 6.28 -16.68
C PHE A 414 5.95 6.94 -17.65
N GLU A 415 6.43 6.21 -18.67
CA GLU A 415 7.30 6.77 -19.71
C GLU A 415 6.59 7.86 -20.54
N ASN A 416 5.29 7.70 -20.78
CA ASN A 416 4.47 8.67 -21.51
C ASN A 416 4.05 9.90 -20.69
N LEU A 417 4.32 9.92 -19.38
CA LEU A 417 3.94 11.02 -18.48
C LEU A 417 4.60 12.34 -18.89
N SER A 418 3.82 13.41 -18.95
CA SER A 418 4.25 14.76 -19.30
C SER A 418 4.03 15.77 -18.14
N LEU A 419 4.69 16.93 -18.22
CA LEU A 419 4.42 18.05 -17.29
C LEU A 419 2.97 18.51 -17.36
N LYS A 420 2.34 18.42 -18.52
CA LYS A 420 0.93 18.78 -18.71
C LYS A 420 0.04 17.90 -17.85
N ASP A 421 0.28 16.59 -17.80
CA ASP A 421 -0.49 15.67 -16.98
C ASP A 421 -0.37 16.00 -15.47
N ILE A 422 0.84 16.37 -15.03
CA ILE A 422 1.08 16.81 -13.63
C ILE A 422 0.28 18.06 -13.30
N VAL A 423 0.27 19.04 -14.20
CA VAL A 423 -0.48 20.31 -14.02
C VAL A 423 -1.99 20.05 -14.00
N GLU A 424 -2.47 19.24 -14.94
CA GLU A 424 -3.90 18.89 -15.05
C GLU A 424 -4.43 18.19 -13.79
N VAL A 425 -3.71 17.23 -13.22
CA VAL A 425 -4.15 16.57 -11.99
C VAL A 425 -4.10 17.51 -10.79
N ALA A 426 -3.10 18.41 -10.70
CA ALA A 426 -3.05 19.41 -9.64
C ALA A 426 -4.22 20.40 -9.73
N GLN A 427 -4.56 20.86 -10.94
CA GLN A 427 -5.71 21.73 -11.17
C GLN A 427 -7.04 21.04 -10.85
N LYS A 428 -7.18 19.76 -11.23
CA LYS A 428 -8.40 18.98 -11.09
C LYS A 428 -8.69 18.62 -9.63
N TYR A 429 -7.68 18.19 -8.87
CA TYR A 429 -7.90 17.61 -7.55
C TYR A 429 -7.60 18.58 -6.40
N PHE A 430 -6.70 19.55 -6.57
CA PHE A 430 -6.31 20.46 -5.50
C PHE A 430 -7.12 21.79 -5.53
N ALA A 431 -8.41 21.67 -5.76
CA ALA A 431 -9.34 22.79 -5.64
C ALA A 431 -9.62 23.07 -4.16
N SER A 432 -9.79 24.35 -3.80
CA SER A 432 -9.99 24.78 -2.40
C SER A 432 -11.21 24.13 -1.75
N GLU A 433 -12.29 23.96 -2.51
CA GLU A 433 -13.52 23.32 -2.05
C GLU A 433 -13.36 21.82 -1.73
N ASN A 434 -12.32 21.16 -2.26
CA ASN A 434 -12.01 19.75 -2.00
C ASN A 434 -11.02 19.56 -0.84
N ALA A 435 -10.52 20.65 -0.27
CA ALA A 435 -9.52 20.59 0.80
C ALA A 435 -10.14 20.16 2.13
N THR A 436 -9.42 19.31 2.84
CA THR A 436 -9.66 19.01 4.26
C THR A 436 -8.40 19.42 5.01
N ILE A 437 -8.50 20.36 5.94
CA ILE A 437 -7.34 20.98 6.61
C ILE A 437 -7.47 20.82 8.12
N LEU A 438 -6.48 20.22 8.72
CA LEU A 438 -6.41 20.00 10.15
C LEU A 438 -5.14 20.58 10.74
N THR A 439 -5.28 21.21 11.90
CA THR A 439 -4.16 21.68 12.72
C THR A 439 -4.18 21.01 14.08
N LEU A 440 -3.03 20.59 14.57
CA LEU A 440 -2.83 20.14 15.93
C LEU A 440 -1.93 21.15 16.64
N THR A 441 -2.45 21.76 17.68
CA THR A 441 -1.77 22.77 18.50
C THR A 441 -1.73 22.37 19.95
N LYS A 442 -0.82 23.00 20.70
CA LYS A 442 -0.72 22.87 22.15
C LYS A 442 -1.96 23.35 22.86
#